data_65e4b81928b864cc10de1ca06caef99f
#
_entry.id   65e4b81928b864cc10de1ca06caef99f
#
_cell.length_a   1.000
_cell.length_b   1.000
_cell.length_c   1.000
_cell.angle_alpha   90.00
_cell.angle_beta   90.00
_cell.angle_gamma   90.00
#
_symmetry.space_group_name_H-M   'P 1'
#
loop_
_entity.id
_entity.type
_entity.pdbx_description
1 polymer ?
#
loop_
_entity_poly.entity_id
_entity_poly.type
_entity_poly.pdbx_seq_one_letter_code
_entity_poly.pdbx_strand_id
1 'polypeptide(L)'
;MEQRELETPHGPARAHLQPVERPAALLVLGHGAGGGVSAPDLVTAAEVAAAASVSVALVEQPYRVAGRKSAAPAHQLDAAWLAVVEALRGPEPVLCGGRSSGARVACRTAAGTGAAGVLCLAFPLHPPGRPEKTRLGELEGVEVPVLIVQGERDPFGMPPVAPGREVVRLRGNHGLKSDRPGLRAAVTAWLERRLTETS
;
A
#
# COMPACT_ATOMS: atom_id res chain seq x y z
N MET A 1 9.10 -17.28 3.10
CA MET A 1 8.83 -15.90 3.54
C MET A 1 9.29 -15.78 4.97
N GLU A 2 10.28 -14.94 5.23
CA GLU A 2 10.79 -14.67 6.58
C GLU A 2 9.80 -13.77 7.31
N GLN A 3 9.59 -14.00 8.61
CA GLN A 3 8.76 -13.13 9.45
C GLN A 3 9.65 -12.39 10.45
N ARG A 4 9.43 -11.09 10.60
CA ARG A 4 10.11 -10.24 11.57
C ARG A 4 9.08 -9.47 12.39
N GLU A 5 9.16 -9.57 13.70
CA GLU A 5 8.41 -8.74 14.62
C GLU A 5 9.16 -7.41 14.81
N LEU A 6 8.44 -6.30 14.77
CA LEU A 6 8.98 -4.96 14.82
C LEU A 6 8.24 -4.16 15.90
N GLU A 7 9.01 -3.59 16.82
CA GLU A 7 8.45 -2.75 17.88
C GLU A 7 7.90 -1.44 17.31
N THR A 8 6.72 -1.06 17.79
CA THR A 8 6.09 0.23 17.44
C THR A 8 5.49 0.89 18.68
N PRO A 9 5.18 2.20 18.64
CA PRO A 9 4.55 2.89 19.77
C PRO A 9 3.20 2.31 20.22
N HIS A 10 2.59 1.42 19.42
CA HIS A 10 1.27 0.85 19.68
C HIS A 10 1.28 -0.68 19.77
N GLY A 11 2.42 -1.25 20.13
CA GLY A 11 2.65 -2.70 20.20
C GLY A 11 3.36 -3.25 18.96
N PRO A 12 3.71 -4.55 18.96
CA PRO A 12 4.47 -5.15 17.87
C PRO A 12 3.66 -5.21 16.58
N ALA A 13 4.29 -4.83 15.47
CA ALA A 13 3.86 -5.13 14.12
C ALA A 13 4.61 -6.37 13.61
N ARG A 14 4.13 -7.00 12.54
CA ARG A 14 4.81 -8.12 11.92
C ARG A 14 5.02 -7.86 10.43
N ALA A 15 6.26 -7.94 9.97
CA ALA A 15 6.62 -7.88 8.57
C ALA A 15 6.87 -9.29 8.03
N HIS A 16 6.23 -9.60 6.89
CA HIS A 16 6.47 -10.81 6.10
C HIS A 16 7.37 -10.41 4.94
N LEU A 17 8.64 -10.79 5.02
CA LEU A 17 9.69 -10.34 4.12
C LEU A 17 9.87 -11.29 2.93
N GLN A 18 9.97 -10.72 1.74
CA GLN A 18 10.34 -11.38 0.50
C GLN A 18 11.58 -10.64 -0.07
N PRO A 19 12.77 -10.91 0.46
CA PRO A 19 13.98 -10.28 -0.04
C PRO A 19 14.32 -10.81 -1.44
N VAL A 20 14.89 -9.94 -2.28
CA VAL A 20 15.54 -10.32 -3.53
C VAL A 20 17.04 -10.00 -3.44
N GLU A 21 17.84 -10.69 -4.23
CA GLU A 21 19.27 -10.41 -4.32
C GLU A 21 19.49 -9.07 -5.05
N ARG A 22 20.23 -8.14 -4.44
CA ARG A 22 20.49 -6.78 -4.96
C ARG A 22 19.20 -6.02 -5.33
N PRO A 23 18.36 -5.67 -4.36
CA PRO A 23 17.10 -5.01 -4.63
C PRO A 23 17.30 -3.60 -5.22
N ALA A 24 16.52 -3.28 -6.24
CA ALA A 24 16.44 -1.94 -6.80
C ALA A 24 15.61 -0.98 -5.93
N ALA A 25 14.71 -1.52 -5.11
CA ALA A 25 13.87 -0.80 -4.15
C ALA A 25 13.32 -1.75 -3.09
N LEU A 26 12.77 -1.18 -2.01
CA LEU A 26 11.94 -1.86 -1.03
C LEU A 26 10.49 -1.41 -1.18
N LEU A 27 9.55 -2.33 -1.42
CA LEU A 27 8.11 -2.05 -1.41
C LEU A 27 7.48 -2.54 -0.10
N VAL A 28 6.99 -1.61 0.71
CA VAL A 28 6.29 -1.91 1.97
C VAL A 28 4.79 -1.78 1.76
N LEU A 29 4.03 -2.86 2.02
CA LEU A 29 2.60 -2.94 1.75
C LEU A 29 1.78 -3.25 3.01
N GLY A 30 0.81 -2.38 3.31
CA GLY A 30 -0.13 -2.54 4.42
C GLY A 30 -1.45 -3.21 4.00
N HIS A 31 -2.06 -3.96 4.92
CA HIS A 31 -3.34 -4.64 4.69
C HIS A 31 -4.56 -3.74 4.89
N GLY A 32 -5.73 -4.19 4.43
CA GLY A 32 -7.03 -3.57 4.70
C GLY A 32 -7.52 -3.80 6.13
N ALA A 33 -8.44 -2.95 6.61
CA ALA A 33 -8.92 -2.93 8.00
C ALA A 33 -9.42 -4.29 8.53
N GLY A 34 -10.22 -5.00 7.75
CA GLY A 34 -10.77 -6.32 8.11
C GLY A 34 -10.02 -7.51 7.52
N GLY A 35 -8.92 -7.27 6.79
CA GLY A 35 -8.15 -8.27 6.08
C GLY A 35 -6.80 -8.57 6.73
N GLY A 36 -5.97 -9.30 6.00
CA GLY A 36 -4.59 -9.62 6.34
C GLY A 36 -3.69 -9.49 5.11
N VAL A 37 -2.43 -9.82 5.28
CA VAL A 37 -1.40 -9.75 4.24
C VAL A 37 -1.56 -10.78 3.11
N SER A 38 -2.41 -11.79 3.32
CA SER A 38 -2.73 -12.81 2.31
C SER A 38 -3.82 -12.39 1.31
N ALA A 39 -4.26 -11.12 1.33
CA ALA A 39 -5.23 -10.61 0.36
C ALA A 39 -4.68 -10.78 -1.07
N PRO A 40 -5.50 -11.33 -2.02
CA PRO A 40 -5.00 -11.70 -3.35
C PRO A 40 -4.37 -10.56 -4.15
N ASP A 41 -4.85 -9.33 -3.97
CA ASP A 41 -4.31 -8.13 -4.59
C ASP A 41 -2.93 -7.76 -4.02
N LEU A 42 -2.73 -7.85 -2.69
CA LEU A 42 -1.42 -7.66 -2.06
C LEU A 42 -0.42 -8.73 -2.50
N VAL A 43 -0.84 -9.99 -2.52
CA VAL A 43 0.01 -11.11 -2.98
C VAL A 43 0.40 -10.90 -4.45
N THR A 44 -0.55 -10.49 -5.31
CA THR A 44 -0.25 -10.21 -6.72
C THR A 44 0.75 -9.06 -6.88
N ALA A 45 0.59 -7.96 -6.12
CA ALA A 45 1.53 -6.85 -6.16
C ALA A 45 2.93 -7.26 -5.67
N ALA A 46 3.00 -8.09 -4.62
CA ALA A 46 4.26 -8.64 -4.10
C ALA A 46 4.97 -9.54 -5.12
N GLU A 47 4.23 -10.43 -5.81
CA GLU A 47 4.78 -11.28 -6.88
C GLU A 47 5.35 -10.44 -8.03
N VAL A 48 4.65 -9.39 -8.44
CA VAL A 48 5.11 -8.47 -9.50
C VAL A 48 6.37 -7.73 -9.07
N ALA A 49 6.38 -7.21 -7.85
CA ALA A 49 7.53 -6.47 -7.32
C ALA A 49 8.78 -7.36 -7.22
N ALA A 50 8.65 -8.58 -6.71
CA ALA A 50 9.76 -9.52 -6.64
C ALA A 50 10.32 -9.87 -8.04
N ALA A 51 9.45 -10.03 -9.04
CA ALA A 51 9.86 -10.26 -10.43
C ALA A 51 10.58 -9.05 -11.06
N ALA A 52 10.35 -7.84 -10.54
CA ALA A 52 11.01 -6.60 -10.94
C ALA A 52 12.26 -6.27 -10.07
N SER A 53 12.83 -7.24 -9.37
CA SER A 53 13.96 -7.06 -8.45
C SER A 53 13.69 -6.04 -7.34
N VAL A 54 12.46 -6.01 -6.82
CA VAL A 54 12.07 -5.18 -5.68
C VAL A 54 11.82 -6.09 -4.48
N SER A 55 12.52 -5.86 -3.37
CA SER A 55 12.23 -6.53 -2.10
C SER A 55 10.87 -6.11 -1.57
N VAL A 56 10.14 -7.03 -0.94
CA VAL A 56 8.79 -6.73 -0.44
C VAL A 56 8.68 -7.03 1.05
N ALA A 57 8.01 -6.13 1.77
CA ALA A 57 7.55 -6.35 3.13
C ALA A 57 6.01 -6.20 3.19
N LEU A 58 5.31 -7.29 3.47
CA LEU A 58 3.87 -7.26 3.76
C LEU A 58 3.68 -7.11 5.27
N VAL A 59 3.03 -6.02 5.69
CA VAL A 59 3.01 -5.59 7.10
C VAL A 59 1.64 -5.82 7.74
N GLU A 60 1.65 -6.57 8.85
CA GLU A 60 0.51 -6.65 9.77
C GLU A 60 0.65 -5.58 10.85
N GLN A 61 -0.34 -4.71 10.93
CA GLN A 61 -0.43 -3.65 11.93
C GLN A 61 -0.60 -4.23 13.36
N PRO A 62 -0.17 -3.54 14.42
CA PRO A 62 -0.23 -4.04 15.80
C PRO A 62 -1.58 -4.58 16.23
N TYR A 63 -2.68 -3.94 15.85
CA TYR A 63 -4.01 -4.43 16.20
C TYR A 63 -4.31 -5.81 15.61
N ARG A 64 -3.74 -6.13 14.42
CA ARG A 64 -3.91 -7.47 13.80
C ARG A 64 -3.04 -8.50 14.48
N VAL A 65 -1.80 -8.17 14.79
CA VAL A 65 -0.89 -9.03 15.56
C VAL A 65 -1.50 -9.37 16.92
N ALA A 66 -2.16 -8.40 17.56
CA ALA A 66 -2.92 -8.58 18.81
C ALA A 66 -4.27 -9.33 18.64
N GLY A 67 -4.59 -9.84 17.43
CA GLY A 67 -5.82 -10.59 17.15
C GLY A 67 -7.11 -9.75 17.09
N ARG A 68 -7.01 -8.43 17.09
CA ARG A 68 -8.19 -7.55 17.04
C ARG A 68 -8.78 -7.51 15.63
N LYS A 69 -10.11 -7.51 15.53
CA LYS A 69 -10.83 -7.45 14.24
C LYS A 69 -11.05 -6.02 13.77
N SER A 70 -11.20 -5.06 14.68
CA SER A 70 -11.43 -3.64 14.37
C SER A 70 -10.11 -2.91 14.24
N ALA A 71 -9.99 -2.09 13.18
CA ALA A 71 -8.82 -1.26 12.97
C ALA A 71 -8.63 -0.25 14.12
N ALA A 72 -7.39 0.02 14.44
CA ALA A 72 -7.03 1.08 15.37
C ALA A 72 -7.31 2.48 14.78
N PRO A 73 -7.39 3.53 15.61
CA PRO A 73 -7.50 4.91 15.13
C PRO A 73 -6.36 5.28 14.15
N ALA A 74 -6.65 6.21 13.23
CA ALA A 74 -5.72 6.58 12.15
C ALA A 74 -4.32 6.97 12.67
N HIS A 75 -4.25 7.81 13.70
CA HIS A 75 -2.97 8.26 14.28
C HIS A 75 -2.10 7.12 14.83
N GLN A 76 -2.73 6.05 15.36
CA GLN A 76 -2.01 4.88 15.85
C GLN A 76 -1.49 4.03 14.68
N LEU A 77 -2.30 3.86 13.63
CA LEU A 77 -1.88 3.16 12.41
C LEU A 77 -0.70 3.88 11.75
N ASP A 78 -0.76 5.20 11.68
CA ASP A 78 0.26 6.03 11.06
C ASP A 78 1.57 6.00 11.86
N ALA A 79 1.51 6.13 13.19
CA ALA A 79 2.68 6.06 14.05
C ALA A 79 3.37 4.68 13.99
N ALA A 80 2.58 3.60 14.01
CA ALA A 80 3.12 2.25 13.86
C ALA A 80 3.75 2.03 12.48
N TRP A 81 3.11 2.54 11.41
CA TRP A 81 3.63 2.43 10.06
C TRP A 81 4.97 3.15 9.87
N LEU A 82 5.10 4.38 10.40
CA LEU A 82 6.35 5.14 10.37
C LEU A 82 7.49 4.36 11.04
N ALA A 83 7.23 3.79 12.22
CA ALA A 83 8.22 2.99 12.94
C ALA A 83 8.63 1.72 12.15
N VAL A 84 7.66 1.04 11.52
CA VAL A 84 7.91 -0.15 10.71
C VAL A 84 8.75 0.19 9.48
N VAL A 85 8.40 1.24 8.73
CA VAL A 85 9.14 1.62 7.52
C VAL A 85 10.57 2.02 7.88
N GLU A 86 10.76 2.77 8.96
CA GLU A 86 12.10 3.15 9.42
C GLU A 86 12.94 1.93 9.84
N ALA A 87 12.36 0.97 10.56
CA ALA A 87 13.05 -0.26 10.97
C ALA A 87 13.41 -1.21 9.81
N LEU A 88 12.71 -1.08 8.67
CA LEU A 88 12.96 -1.87 7.46
C LEU A 88 13.85 -1.17 6.43
N ARG A 89 14.13 0.11 6.62
CA ARG A 89 14.88 0.94 5.68
C ARG A 89 16.29 0.42 5.47
N GLY A 90 16.64 0.21 4.21
CA GLY A 90 17.98 -0.04 3.70
C GLY A 90 18.54 1.17 2.92
N PRO A 91 19.59 0.97 2.14
CA PRO A 91 20.15 2.01 1.28
C PRO A 91 19.29 2.27 0.03
N GLU A 92 18.44 1.33 -0.37
CA GLU A 92 17.59 1.41 -1.53
C GLU A 92 16.37 2.34 -1.32
N PRO A 93 15.81 2.93 -2.40
CA PRO A 93 14.58 3.70 -2.34
C PRO A 93 13.42 2.88 -1.75
N VAL A 94 12.60 3.54 -0.91
CA VAL A 94 11.42 2.92 -0.32
C VAL A 94 10.18 3.33 -1.10
N LEU A 95 9.40 2.36 -1.52
CA LEU A 95 8.04 2.53 -2.05
C LEU A 95 7.06 2.07 -0.97
N CYS A 96 6.05 2.87 -0.69
CA CYS A 96 5.01 2.53 0.27
C CYS A 96 3.68 2.24 -0.43
N GLY A 97 2.84 1.44 0.19
CA GLY A 97 1.53 1.19 -0.38
C GLY A 97 0.66 0.31 0.50
N GLY A 98 -0.42 -0.17 -0.08
CA GLY A 98 -1.28 -1.10 0.60
C GLY A 98 -2.68 -1.18 0.01
N ARG A 99 -3.51 -1.98 0.66
CA ARG A 99 -4.88 -2.22 0.27
C ARG A 99 -5.84 -1.47 1.20
N SER A 100 -6.80 -0.72 0.61
CA SER A 100 -7.90 -0.08 1.37
C SER A 100 -7.37 0.79 2.53
N SER A 101 -7.53 0.39 3.78
CA SER A 101 -6.98 1.10 4.95
C SER A 101 -5.46 1.26 4.87
N GLY A 102 -4.73 0.24 4.40
CA GLY A 102 -3.27 0.30 4.20
C GLY A 102 -2.87 1.35 3.16
N ALA A 103 -3.64 1.50 2.07
CA ALA A 103 -3.43 2.55 1.08
C ALA A 103 -3.57 3.95 1.70
N ARG A 104 -4.57 4.16 2.56
CA ARG A 104 -4.75 5.43 3.28
C ARG A 104 -3.59 5.74 4.22
N VAL A 105 -3.12 4.74 4.96
CA VAL A 105 -1.95 4.90 5.85
C VAL A 105 -0.74 5.32 5.02
N ALA A 106 -0.46 4.63 3.91
CA ALA A 106 0.66 4.95 3.02
C ALA A 106 0.57 6.39 2.47
N CYS A 107 -0.63 6.85 2.08
CA CYS A 107 -0.82 8.23 1.62
C CYS A 107 -0.55 9.25 2.72
N ARG A 108 -1.16 9.10 3.91
CA ARG A 108 -1.00 10.06 5.01
C ARG A 108 0.43 10.16 5.55
N THR A 109 1.19 9.09 5.41
CA THR A 109 2.55 8.98 5.95
C THR A 109 3.64 9.10 4.88
N ALA A 110 3.29 9.34 3.61
CA ALA A 110 4.23 9.37 2.49
C ALA A 110 5.44 10.30 2.73
N ALA A 111 5.18 11.53 3.16
CA ALA A 111 6.23 12.49 3.50
C ALA A 111 7.09 12.02 4.70
N GLY A 112 6.45 11.53 5.77
CA GLY A 112 7.14 11.06 6.98
C GLY A 112 7.98 9.80 6.77
N THR A 113 7.57 8.94 5.81
CA THR A 113 8.36 7.77 5.42
C THR A 113 9.44 8.07 4.40
N GLY A 114 9.47 9.25 3.78
CA GLY A 114 10.36 9.56 2.67
C GLY A 114 10.16 8.60 1.49
N ALA A 115 8.92 8.14 1.27
CA ALA A 115 8.62 7.23 0.16
C ALA A 115 8.89 7.89 -1.19
N ALA A 116 9.50 7.16 -2.13
CA ALA A 116 9.72 7.60 -3.51
C ALA A 116 8.49 7.40 -4.42
N GLY A 117 7.44 6.75 -3.92
CA GLY A 117 6.17 6.55 -4.60
C GLY A 117 5.18 5.78 -3.74
N VAL A 118 3.89 5.89 -4.06
CA VAL A 118 2.80 5.25 -3.32
C VAL A 118 1.94 4.37 -4.23
N LEU A 119 1.74 3.11 -3.83
CA LEU A 119 0.85 2.16 -4.50
C LEU A 119 -0.44 1.97 -3.69
N CYS A 120 -1.57 2.38 -4.24
CA CYS A 120 -2.90 2.22 -3.65
C CYS A 120 -3.69 1.12 -4.35
N LEU A 121 -3.99 0.04 -3.65
CA LEU A 121 -4.89 -1.02 -4.10
C LEU A 121 -6.27 -0.79 -3.47
N ALA A 122 -7.25 -0.41 -4.30
CA ALA A 122 -8.62 -0.06 -3.90
C ALA A 122 -8.65 1.03 -2.80
N PHE A 123 -8.22 2.24 -3.13
CA PHE A 123 -8.27 3.37 -2.20
C PHE A 123 -9.73 3.73 -1.86
N PRO A 124 -10.14 3.72 -0.59
CA PRO A 124 -11.52 4.00 -0.19
C PRO A 124 -11.77 5.51 -0.12
N LEU A 125 -12.13 6.13 -1.25
CA LEU A 125 -12.34 7.58 -1.36
C LEU A 125 -13.38 8.13 -0.36
N HIS A 126 -14.40 7.34 -0.06
CA HIS A 126 -15.42 7.65 0.95
C HIS A 126 -16.02 6.34 1.51
N PRO A 127 -16.71 6.34 2.65
CA PRO A 127 -17.51 5.20 3.08
C PRO A 127 -18.64 4.92 2.08
N PRO A 128 -19.05 3.65 1.89
CA PRO A 128 -20.16 3.33 0.99
C PRO A 128 -21.41 4.13 1.31
N GLY A 129 -22.04 4.73 0.27
CA GLY A 129 -23.24 5.53 0.41
C GLY A 129 -23.05 6.89 1.11
N ARG A 130 -21.81 7.33 1.37
CA ARG A 130 -21.50 8.60 2.04
C ARG A 130 -20.44 9.41 1.30
N PRO A 131 -20.70 9.84 0.05
CA PRO A 131 -19.72 10.58 -0.76
C PRO A 131 -19.29 11.93 -0.14
N GLU A 132 -20.14 12.53 0.70
CA GLU A 132 -19.82 13.74 1.45
C GLU A 132 -18.69 13.56 2.47
N LYS A 133 -18.41 12.32 2.89
CA LYS A 133 -17.30 11.99 3.78
C LYS A 133 -16.05 11.61 2.98
N THR A 134 -15.69 12.47 2.05
CA THR A 134 -14.52 12.25 1.18
C THR A 134 -13.22 12.20 1.97
N ARG A 135 -12.29 11.40 1.47
CA ARG A 135 -10.90 11.27 1.94
C ARG A 135 -9.91 11.77 0.88
N LEU A 136 -10.40 12.56 -0.06
CA LEU A 136 -9.57 13.09 -1.15
C LEU A 136 -8.35 13.84 -0.64
N GLY A 137 -8.48 14.57 0.48
CA GLY A 137 -7.36 15.28 1.11
C GLY A 137 -6.17 14.38 1.50
N GLU A 138 -6.41 13.08 1.77
CA GLU A 138 -5.30 12.14 2.03
C GLU A 138 -4.48 11.86 0.75
N LEU A 139 -5.10 11.93 -0.43
CA LEU A 139 -4.42 11.80 -1.72
C LEU A 139 -3.79 13.13 -2.19
N GLU A 140 -4.43 14.24 -1.88
CA GLU A 140 -3.93 15.58 -2.25
C GLU A 140 -2.67 15.97 -1.48
N GLY A 141 -2.48 15.42 -0.29
CA GLY A 141 -1.27 15.62 0.52
C GLY A 141 -0.07 14.78 0.10
N VAL A 142 -0.18 13.94 -0.95
CA VAL A 142 0.94 13.11 -1.42
C VAL A 142 1.68 13.84 -2.54
N GLU A 143 2.95 14.17 -2.30
CA GLU A 143 3.80 14.92 -3.23
C GLU A 143 4.63 14.04 -4.17
N VAL A 144 4.64 12.72 -3.92
CA VAL A 144 5.34 11.72 -4.75
C VAL A 144 4.38 11.03 -5.72
N PRO A 145 4.87 10.39 -6.78
CA PRO A 145 4.01 9.67 -7.73
C PRO A 145 3.15 8.60 -7.07
N VAL A 146 1.85 8.62 -7.37
CA VAL A 146 0.85 7.68 -6.86
C VAL A 146 0.27 6.86 -7.99
N LEU A 147 0.25 5.53 -7.84
CA LEU A 147 -0.63 4.66 -8.62
C LEU A 147 -1.82 4.24 -7.76
N ILE A 148 -3.02 4.45 -8.27
CA ILE A 148 -4.26 3.87 -7.69
C ILE A 148 -4.79 2.83 -8.67
N VAL A 149 -4.91 1.59 -8.23
CA VAL A 149 -5.64 0.54 -8.95
C VAL A 149 -7.01 0.38 -8.30
N GLN A 150 -8.09 0.67 -9.04
CA GLN A 150 -9.44 0.76 -8.50
C GLN A 150 -10.43 -0.10 -9.29
N GLY A 151 -11.33 -0.79 -8.60
CA GLY A 151 -12.42 -1.50 -9.25
C GLY A 151 -13.48 -0.52 -9.78
N GLU A 152 -13.98 -0.72 -11.00
CA GLU A 152 -14.99 0.15 -11.64
C GLU A 152 -16.30 0.26 -10.84
N ARG A 153 -16.63 -0.78 -10.08
CA ARG A 153 -17.84 -0.87 -9.23
C ARG A 153 -17.48 -0.86 -7.75
N ASP A 154 -16.40 -0.16 -7.39
CA ASP A 154 -16.01 -0.04 -6.00
C ASP A 154 -16.99 0.86 -5.24
N PRO A 155 -17.73 0.36 -4.23
CA PRO A 155 -18.68 1.17 -3.47
C PRO A 155 -18.02 2.26 -2.62
N PHE A 156 -16.71 2.23 -2.45
CA PHE A 156 -15.94 3.27 -1.78
C PHE A 156 -15.55 4.45 -2.69
N GLY A 157 -16.02 4.46 -3.94
CA GLY A 157 -15.82 5.54 -4.89
C GLY A 157 -14.59 5.38 -5.77
N MET A 158 -14.54 6.24 -6.80
CA MET A 158 -13.45 6.28 -7.79
C MET A 158 -12.63 7.55 -7.57
N PRO A 159 -11.37 7.43 -7.12
CA PRO A 159 -10.50 8.59 -6.99
C PRO A 159 -10.27 9.29 -8.33
N PRO A 160 -10.20 10.64 -8.35
CA PRO A 160 -9.90 11.38 -9.57
C PRO A 160 -8.41 11.27 -9.92
N VAL A 161 -8.11 11.27 -11.23
CA VAL A 161 -6.75 11.50 -11.73
C VAL A 161 -6.29 12.92 -11.41
N ALA A 162 -4.98 13.09 -11.21
CA ALA A 162 -4.37 14.41 -11.00
C ALA A 162 -2.89 14.36 -11.44
N PRO A 163 -2.21 15.48 -11.58
CA PRO A 163 -0.75 15.48 -11.76
C PRO A 163 -0.08 14.61 -10.69
N GLY A 164 0.82 13.70 -11.11
CA GLY A 164 1.48 12.76 -10.21
C GLY A 164 0.60 11.62 -9.66
N ARG A 165 -0.70 11.58 -9.99
CA ARG A 165 -1.64 10.55 -9.52
C ARG A 165 -2.34 9.87 -10.69
N GLU A 166 -1.90 8.66 -10.99
CA GLU A 166 -2.48 7.78 -12.00
C GLU A 166 -3.59 6.92 -11.38
N VAL A 167 -4.69 6.70 -12.12
CA VAL A 167 -5.78 5.82 -11.71
C VAL A 167 -6.04 4.81 -12.81
N VAL A 168 -5.76 3.54 -12.51
CA VAL A 168 -6.07 2.41 -13.38
C VAL A 168 -7.37 1.76 -12.92
N ARG A 169 -8.37 1.75 -13.81
CA ARG A 169 -9.68 1.15 -13.56
C ARG A 169 -9.69 -0.30 -14.02
N LEU A 170 -10.06 -1.20 -13.14
CA LEU A 170 -10.18 -2.62 -13.44
C LEU A 170 -11.62 -3.09 -13.31
N ARG A 171 -11.99 -4.12 -14.06
CA ARG A 171 -13.28 -4.77 -13.88
C ARG A 171 -13.40 -5.30 -12.44
N GLY A 172 -14.55 -5.09 -11.83
CA GLY A 172 -14.85 -5.61 -10.50
C GLY A 172 -15.11 -4.53 -9.46
N ASN A 173 -14.93 -4.90 -8.20
CA ASN A 173 -15.25 -4.10 -7.03
C ASN A 173 -14.01 -3.89 -6.14
N HIS A 174 -14.24 -3.46 -4.89
CA HIS A 174 -13.21 -3.19 -3.88
C HIS A 174 -12.20 -4.34 -3.64
N GLY A 175 -12.52 -5.56 -4.01
CA GLY A 175 -11.66 -6.73 -3.81
C GLY A 175 -10.58 -6.94 -4.87
N LEU A 176 -10.62 -6.24 -6.01
CA LEU A 176 -9.71 -6.35 -7.16
C LEU A 176 -9.45 -7.80 -7.63
N LYS A 177 -10.47 -8.69 -7.47
CA LYS A 177 -10.31 -10.12 -7.76
C LYS A 177 -10.66 -10.48 -9.21
N SER A 178 -11.41 -9.62 -9.91
CA SER A 178 -12.03 -9.94 -11.21
C SER A 178 -11.09 -9.73 -12.40
N ASP A 179 -9.99 -9.01 -12.23
CA ASP A 179 -9.04 -8.70 -13.29
C ASP A 179 -7.60 -8.72 -12.77
N ARG A 180 -7.14 -9.92 -12.40
CA ARG A 180 -5.77 -10.12 -11.93
C ARG A 180 -4.71 -9.81 -13.01
N PRO A 181 -4.90 -10.13 -14.31
CA PRO A 181 -3.97 -9.72 -15.34
C PRO A 181 -3.82 -8.20 -15.45
N GLY A 182 -4.93 -7.45 -15.42
CA GLY A 182 -4.90 -5.98 -15.43
C GLY A 182 -4.20 -5.39 -14.21
N LEU A 183 -4.41 -5.98 -13.02
CA LEU A 183 -3.68 -5.59 -11.81
C LEU A 183 -2.17 -5.79 -11.97
N ARG A 184 -1.74 -6.95 -12.48
CA ARG A 184 -0.31 -7.23 -12.73
C ARG A 184 0.28 -6.22 -13.70
N ALA A 185 -0.37 -5.97 -14.83
CA ALA A 185 0.09 -5.02 -15.84
C ALA A 185 0.24 -3.60 -15.28
N ALA A 186 -0.74 -3.13 -14.51
CA ALA A 186 -0.69 -1.80 -13.91
C ALA A 186 0.48 -1.64 -12.91
N VAL A 187 0.67 -2.62 -12.02
CA VAL A 187 1.76 -2.59 -11.05
C VAL A 187 3.12 -2.72 -11.74
N THR A 188 3.26 -3.60 -12.75
CA THR A 188 4.50 -3.73 -13.54
C THR A 188 4.89 -2.40 -14.18
N ALA A 189 3.99 -1.80 -14.96
CA ALA A 189 4.28 -0.54 -15.66
C ALA A 189 4.64 0.60 -14.70
N TRP A 190 3.99 0.65 -13.53
CA TRP A 190 4.31 1.66 -12.52
C TRP A 190 5.69 1.44 -11.90
N LEU A 191 6.03 0.21 -11.52
CA LEU A 191 7.35 -0.12 -10.97
C LEU A 191 8.47 0.18 -11.96
N GLU A 192 8.32 -0.18 -13.24
CA GLU A 192 9.30 0.13 -14.29
C GLU A 192 9.61 1.62 -14.34
N ARG A 193 8.59 2.48 -14.32
CA ARG A 193 8.78 3.94 -14.29
C ARG A 193 9.48 4.41 -13.01
N ARG A 194 9.09 3.88 -11.85
CA ARG A 194 9.72 4.29 -10.57
C ARG A 194 11.18 3.92 -10.51
N LEU A 195 11.54 2.72 -10.94
CA LEU A 195 12.92 2.24 -10.92
C LEU A 195 13.84 2.98 -11.92
N THR A 196 13.30 3.41 -13.07
CA THR A 196 14.06 4.18 -14.06
C THR A 196 14.37 5.60 -13.57
N GLU A 197 13.48 6.24 -12.80
CA GLU A 197 13.67 7.61 -12.31
C GLU A 197 14.59 7.69 -11.07
N THR A 198 14.84 6.57 -10.39
CA THR A 198 15.70 6.52 -9.20
C THR A 198 17.11 5.98 -9.48
N SER A 199 17.40 5.61 -10.73
CA SER A 199 18.72 5.16 -11.21
C SER A 199 19.51 6.33 -11.78
#